data_4017d508073beba06072a6ffa59b0f53
#
_entry.id   4017d508073beba06072a6ffa59b0f53
#
_cell.length_a   1.000
_cell.length_b   1.000
_cell.length_c   1.000
_cell.angle_alpha   90.00
_cell.angle_beta   90.00
_cell.angle_gamma   90.00
#
_symmetry.space_group_name_H-M   'P 1'
#
loop_
_entity.id
_entity.type
_entity.pdbx_description
1 polymer ?
#
loop_
_entity_poly.entity_id
_entity_poly.type
_entity_poly.pdbx_seq_one_letter_code
_entity_poly.pdbx_strand_id
1 'polypeptide(L)'
;VRKKGENQCVGFVASCIDDRFAPGGEKLLEPMAELVGELFLDPVTRGGHYLKEYVDSEKVNLIDSIRAIRNDKRDWANLRLLQEMCAGEPYGVSRLGDEGSAQKITTHTLYRHGQQLLSDARLELLYCGSAEPQRVEEAVEQAFAALPRGQMEQLPPMQTFPAPETPRFVTEEMDVTQGKLSMGFRCGSDDVPAMVLANLIFGGSSNSKLFLNVREKLSLCYYASSSYARSKKILTVSSGIEPKDYDRTLEEILRQLRQVQQGQWEPWELEGARSTALNSLRSVGDSQSALENFYMSRAAVDQQETPEELMQSLSAVTPERICAAAQSIRLDTVYFLRGKEAAQ
;
A
#
# COMPACT_ATOMS: atom_id res chain seq x y z
N VAL A 1 -12.35 -1.21 1.39
CA VAL A 1 -11.60 0.03 1.11
C VAL A 1 -10.12 -0.27 1.05
N ARG A 2 -9.45 0.18 0.00
CA ARG A 2 -7.99 0.07 -0.19
C ARG A 2 -7.42 1.44 -0.56
N LYS A 3 -6.12 1.63 -0.34
CA LYS A 3 -5.40 2.81 -0.79
C LYS A 3 -4.31 2.36 -1.77
N LYS A 4 -4.31 2.94 -2.95
CA LYS A 4 -3.32 2.70 -4.00
C LYS A 4 -2.64 4.02 -4.35
N GLY A 5 -1.42 4.19 -3.88
CA GLY A 5 -0.76 5.49 -3.95
C GLY A 5 -1.53 6.57 -3.20
N GLU A 6 -1.97 7.60 -3.88
CA GLU A 6 -2.80 8.69 -3.34
C GLU A 6 -4.30 8.43 -3.47
N ASN A 7 -4.71 7.42 -4.27
CA ASN A 7 -6.10 7.14 -4.56
C ASN A 7 -6.73 6.21 -3.52
N GLN A 8 -7.93 6.54 -3.10
CA GLN A 8 -8.79 5.68 -2.29
C GLN A 8 -9.64 4.82 -3.23
N CYS A 9 -9.61 3.51 -3.06
CA CYS A 9 -10.39 2.56 -3.85
C CYS A 9 -11.47 1.94 -2.96
N VAL A 10 -12.72 2.02 -3.39
CA VAL A 10 -13.87 1.37 -2.76
C VAL A 10 -14.44 0.37 -3.74
N GLY A 11 -14.76 -0.83 -3.30
CA GLY A 11 -15.31 -1.84 -4.20
C GLY A 11 -15.66 -3.14 -3.50
N PHE A 12 -16.19 -4.06 -4.27
CA PHE A 12 -16.52 -5.41 -3.85
C PHE A 12 -15.59 -6.42 -4.49
N VAL A 13 -15.37 -7.52 -3.79
CA VAL A 13 -14.74 -8.73 -4.32
C VAL A 13 -15.76 -9.84 -4.17
N ALA A 14 -16.14 -10.43 -5.27
CA ALA A 14 -17.04 -11.57 -5.30
C ALA A 14 -16.31 -12.79 -5.87
N SER A 15 -16.57 -13.96 -5.36
CA SER A 15 -16.01 -15.21 -5.86
C SER A 15 -17.05 -16.33 -5.85
N CYS A 16 -17.07 -17.14 -6.90
CA CYS A 16 -17.86 -18.35 -6.98
C CYS A 16 -17.00 -19.49 -7.55
N ILE A 17 -17.50 -20.69 -7.51
CA ILE A 17 -16.89 -21.81 -8.24
C ILE A 17 -17.04 -21.60 -9.74
N ASP A 18 -16.11 -22.14 -10.51
CA ASP A 18 -16.18 -22.11 -11.96
C ASP A 18 -17.41 -22.93 -12.44
N ASP A 19 -18.08 -22.45 -13.49
CA ASP A 19 -19.24 -23.11 -14.12
C ASP A 19 -19.04 -24.61 -14.38
N ARG A 20 -17.78 -25.00 -14.69
CA ARG A 20 -17.43 -26.42 -14.94
C ARG A 20 -17.58 -27.33 -13.71
N PHE A 21 -17.60 -26.73 -12.53
CA PHE A 21 -17.73 -27.45 -11.25
C PHE A 21 -19.08 -27.21 -10.59
N ALA A 22 -20.00 -26.46 -11.23
CA ALA A 22 -21.36 -26.26 -10.75
C ALA A 22 -22.15 -27.56 -10.83
N PRO A 23 -22.73 -28.07 -9.71
CA PRO A 23 -23.34 -29.40 -9.64
C PRO A 23 -24.48 -29.67 -10.65
N GLY A 24 -25.26 -28.66 -10.94
CA GLY A 24 -26.39 -28.72 -11.90
C GLY A 24 -26.08 -28.20 -13.28
N GLY A 25 -24.83 -27.84 -13.58
CA GLY A 25 -24.44 -27.18 -14.82
C GLY A 25 -24.92 -25.73 -14.91
N GLU A 26 -25.17 -25.11 -13.75
CA GLU A 26 -25.58 -23.71 -13.66
C GLU A 26 -24.49 -22.80 -14.21
N LYS A 27 -24.94 -21.68 -14.79
CA LYS A 27 -24.08 -20.56 -15.18
C LYS A 27 -24.03 -19.58 -14.01
N LEU A 28 -22.83 -19.34 -13.48
CA LEU A 28 -22.64 -18.56 -12.25
C LEU A 28 -22.07 -17.16 -12.50
N LEU A 29 -21.49 -16.93 -13.68
CA LEU A 29 -20.90 -15.63 -14.02
C LEU A 29 -21.94 -14.52 -14.06
N GLU A 30 -23.03 -14.73 -14.80
CA GLU A 30 -24.08 -13.73 -14.96
C GLU A 30 -24.77 -13.38 -13.64
N PRO A 31 -25.25 -14.36 -12.83
CA PRO A 31 -25.81 -14.06 -11.52
C PRO A 31 -24.82 -13.40 -10.56
N MET A 32 -23.52 -13.71 -10.67
CA MET A 32 -22.50 -13.06 -9.87
C MET A 32 -22.31 -11.61 -10.29
N ALA A 33 -22.26 -11.34 -11.60
CA ALA A 33 -22.16 -9.98 -12.11
C ALA A 33 -23.39 -9.15 -11.73
N GLU A 34 -24.60 -9.72 -11.84
CA GLU A 34 -25.86 -9.10 -11.40
C GLU A 34 -25.84 -8.76 -9.91
N LEU A 35 -25.40 -9.69 -9.05
CA LEU A 35 -25.27 -9.45 -7.61
C LEU A 35 -24.32 -8.30 -7.31
N VAL A 36 -23.17 -8.24 -7.99
CA VAL A 36 -22.21 -7.14 -7.81
C VAL A 36 -22.81 -5.82 -8.30
N GLY A 37 -23.50 -5.83 -9.44
CA GLY A 37 -24.24 -4.66 -9.95
C GLY A 37 -25.29 -4.17 -8.96
N GLU A 38 -26.11 -5.06 -8.39
CA GLU A 38 -27.15 -4.76 -7.39
C GLU A 38 -26.54 -4.11 -6.14
N LEU A 39 -25.43 -4.63 -5.63
CA LEU A 39 -24.75 -4.05 -4.47
C LEU A 39 -24.30 -2.59 -4.68
N PHE A 40 -24.01 -2.19 -5.91
CA PHE A 40 -23.66 -0.82 -6.24
C PHE A 40 -24.88 0.05 -6.56
N LEU A 41 -25.86 -0.49 -7.31
CA LEU A 41 -26.88 0.30 -7.96
C LEU A 41 -28.20 0.35 -7.16
N ASP A 42 -28.47 -0.67 -6.35
CA ASP A 42 -29.70 -0.76 -5.54
C ASP A 42 -29.43 -0.95 -4.04
N PRO A 43 -28.69 -0.05 -3.41
CA PRO A 43 -28.45 -0.11 -1.97
C PRO A 43 -29.75 0.12 -1.21
N VAL A 44 -29.91 -0.54 -0.05
CA VAL A 44 -31.11 -0.38 0.80
C VAL A 44 -31.24 1.06 1.29
N THR A 45 -32.29 1.74 0.86
CA THR A 45 -32.57 3.15 1.18
C THR A 45 -33.97 3.37 1.71
N ARG A 46 -34.19 4.49 2.41
CA ARG A 46 -35.51 4.97 2.82
C ARG A 46 -35.57 6.48 2.63
N GLY A 47 -36.51 6.96 1.83
CA GLY A 47 -36.66 8.38 1.57
C GLY A 47 -35.47 9.02 0.87
N GLY A 48 -34.77 8.28 0.01
CA GLY A 48 -33.60 8.76 -0.74
C GLY A 48 -32.30 8.85 0.08
N HIS A 49 -32.21 8.12 1.20
CA HIS A 49 -31.00 8.08 2.04
C HIS A 49 -30.75 6.64 2.52
N TYR A 50 -29.52 6.33 2.87
CA TYR A 50 -29.20 5.07 3.54
C TYR A 50 -29.94 4.95 4.88
N LEU A 51 -30.22 3.72 5.31
CA LEU A 51 -30.86 3.46 6.58
C LEU A 51 -30.01 3.97 7.74
N LYS A 52 -30.64 4.74 8.64
CA LYS A 52 -29.94 5.37 9.76
C LYS A 52 -29.25 4.35 10.67
N GLU A 53 -29.94 3.24 10.95
CA GLU A 53 -29.42 2.16 11.80
C GLU A 53 -28.14 1.53 11.22
N TYR A 54 -28.05 1.38 9.89
CA TYR A 54 -26.84 0.85 9.24
C TYR A 54 -25.71 1.86 9.27
N VAL A 55 -26.00 3.13 8.93
CA VAL A 55 -24.98 4.19 8.96
C VAL A 55 -24.42 4.40 10.36
N ASP A 56 -25.28 4.40 11.38
CA ASP A 56 -24.83 4.58 12.77
C ASP A 56 -23.99 3.39 13.24
N SER A 57 -24.37 2.15 12.91
CA SER A 57 -23.60 0.95 13.25
C SER A 57 -22.24 0.95 12.55
N GLU A 58 -22.21 1.19 11.24
CA GLU A 58 -20.95 1.21 10.48
C GLU A 58 -20.03 2.37 10.86
N LYS A 59 -20.61 3.50 11.29
CA LYS A 59 -19.83 4.61 11.84
C LYS A 59 -19.14 4.24 13.15
N VAL A 60 -19.79 3.51 14.04
CA VAL A 60 -19.18 2.97 15.26
C VAL A 60 -18.03 2.02 14.89
N ASN A 61 -18.29 1.06 14.01
CA ASN A 61 -17.28 0.10 13.52
C ASN A 61 -16.07 0.80 12.91
N LEU A 62 -16.28 1.86 12.13
CA LEU A 62 -15.20 2.64 11.53
C LEU A 62 -14.37 3.36 12.59
N ILE A 63 -15.03 4.03 13.57
CA ILE A 63 -14.34 4.74 14.64
C ILE A 63 -13.51 3.77 15.49
N ASP A 64 -14.08 2.61 15.83
CA ASP A 64 -13.38 1.57 16.58
C ASP A 64 -12.18 1.01 15.78
N SER A 65 -12.33 0.85 14.47
CA SER A 65 -11.23 0.44 13.58
C SER A 65 -10.11 1.48 13.53
N ILE A 66 -10.45 2.78 13.49
CA ILE A 66 -9.48 3.88 13.53
C ILE A 66 -8.71 3.87 14.86
N ARG A 67 -9.43 3.70 15.98
CA ARG A 67 -8.82 3.62 17.32
C ARG A 67 -7.94 2.39 17.48
N ALA A 68 -8.36 1.26 16.91
CA ALA A 68 -7.66 -0.02 17.00
C ALA A 68 -6.26 0.01 16.33
N ILE A 69 -6.01 0.91 15.36
CA ILE A 69 -4.66 1.07 14.76
C ILE A 69 -3.61 1.34 15.85
N ARG A 70 -3.95 2.08 16.90
CA ARG A 70 -3.05 2.38 18.01
C ARG A 70 -2.64 1.15 18.83
N ASN A 71 -3.36 0.03 18.71
CA ASN A 71 -3.04 -1.19 19.44
C ASN A 71 -1.81 -1.89 18.83
N ASP A 72 -1.68 -1.89 17.50
CA ASP A 72 -0.45 -2.29 16.85
C ASP A 72 0.53 -1.11 16.77
N LYS A 73 1.53 -1.14 17.64
CA LYS A 73 2.51 -0.05 17.75
C LYS A 73 3.42 0.09 16.53
N ARG A 74 3.61 -0.98 15.79
CA ARG A 74 4.38 -0.95 14.53
C ARG A 74 3.57 -0.25 13.44
N ASP A 75 2.32 -0.64 13.26
CA ASP A 75 1.43 -0.02 12.27
C ASP A 75 1.14 1.43 12.63
N TRP A 76 0.96 1.72 13.92
CA TRP A 76 0.84 3.10 14.41
C TRP A 76 2.06 3.95 14.06
N ALA A 77 3.27 3.48 14.37
CA ALA A 77 4.50 4.22 14.07
C ALA A 77 4.68 4.46 12.57
N ASN A 78 4.37 3.46 11.73
CA ASN A 78 4.43 3.60 10.28
C ASN A 78 3.39 4.59 9.74
N LEU A 79 2.16 4.56 10.26
CA LEU A 79 1.11 5.52 9.92
C LEU A 79 1.53 6.94 10.30
N ARG A 80 2.02 7.13 11.53
CA ARG A 80 2.48 8.43 12.01
C ARG A 80 3.66 8.97 11.21
N LEU A 81 4.63 8.11 10.88
CA LEU A 81 5.71 8.49 9.97
C LEU A 81 5.18 9.07 8.66
N LEU A 82 4.23 8.39 8.02
CA LEU A 82 3.68 8.84 6.73
C LEU A 82 2.85 10.12 6.88
N GLN A 83 2.13 10.29 7.99
CA GLN A 83 1.39 11.52 8.28
C GLN A 83 2.32 12.73 8.47
N GLU A 84 3.45 12.54 9.15
CA GLU A 84 4.45 13.59 9.36
C GLU A 84 5.24 13.89 8.09
N MET A 85 5.70 12.84 7.39
CA MET A 85 6.48 12.95 6.17
C MET A 85 5.69 13.55 5.01
N CYS A 86 4.43 13.16 4.87
CA CYS A 86 3.54 13.55 3.79
C CYS A 86 2.44 14.52 4.27
N ALA A 87 2.75 15.38 5.25
CA ALA A 87 1.81 16.38 5.73
C ALA A 87 1.40 17.32 4.58
N GLY A 88 0.09 17.43 4.34
CA GLY A 88 -0.45 18.20 3.22
C GLY A 88 -0.51 17.45 1.88
N GLU A 89 -0.02 16.20 1.81
CA GLU A 89 -0.13 15.36 0.63
C GLU A 89 -1.28 14.34 0.81
N PRO A 90 -2.05 13.99 -0.24
CA PRO A 90 -3.07 12.94 -0.15
C PRO A 90 -2.50 11.59 0.33
N TYR A 91 -1.20 11.33 0.07
CA TYR A 91 -0.51 10.12 0.52
C TYR A 91 -0.46 9.98 2.04
N GLY A 92 -0.35 11.09 2.78
CA GLY A 92 -0.34 11.12 4.26
C GLY A 92 -1.70 10.84 4.90
N VAL A 93 -2.81 10.93 4.14
CA VAL A 93 -4.15 10.64 4.68
C VAL A 93 -4.30 9.15 4.95
N SER A 94 -4.76 8.80 6.16
CA SER A 94 -5.03 7.40 6.51
C SER A 94 -6.10 6.78 5.61
N ARG A 95 -5.96 5.49 5.30
CA ARG A 95 -6.98 4.71 4.58
C ARG A 95 -8.36 4.74 5.25
N LEU A 96 -8.40 4.81 6.56
CA LEU A 96 -9.63 4.88 7.33
C LEU A 96 -10.05 6.32 7.68
N GLY A 97 -9.28 7.32 7.24
CA GLY A 97 -9.51 8.71 7.64
C GLY A 97 -9.14 8.97 9.09
N ASP A 98 -9.93 9.83 9.75
CA ASP A 98 -9.79 10.19 11.16
C ASP A 98 -11.13 10.15 11.90
N GLU A 99 -11.07 10.04 13.23
CA GLU A 99 -12.24 9.93 14.10
C GLU A 99 -13.16 11.17 13.99
N GLY A 100 -12.58 12.37 13.92
CA GLY A 100 -13.36 13.62 13.88
C GLY A 100 -14.16 13.74 12.58
N SER A 101 -13.61 13.31 11.45
CA SER A 101 -14.29 13.24 10.16
C SER A 101 -15.36 12.14 10.16
N ALA A 102 -15.05 10.96 10.71
CA ALA A 102 -15.99 9.85 10.79
C ALA A 102 -17.24 10.23 11.61
N GLN A 103 -17.09 10.96 12.72
CA GLN A 103 -18.21 11.42 13.56
C GLN A 103 -19.19 12.34 12.80
N LYS A 104 -18.73 13.09 11.81
CA LYS A 104 -19.55 14.03 11.02
C LYS A 104 -20.37 13.36 9.91
N ILE A 105 -20.15 12.07 9.64
CA ILE A 105 -20.88 11.34 8.60
C ILE A 105 -22.36 11.24 9.01
N THR A 106 -23.24 11.57 8.07
CA THR A 106 -24.70 11.43 8.18
C THR A 106 -25.25 10.56 7.04
N THR A 107 -26.47 10.05 7.18
CA THR A 107 -27.16 9.28 6.14
C THR A 107 -27.24 10.05 4.82
N HIS A 108 -27.48 11.36 4.89
CA HIS A 108 -27.57 12.23 3.73
C HIS A 108 -26.22 12.47 3.06
N THR A 109 -25.19 12.85 3.84
CA THR A 109 -23.87 13.12 3.27
C THR A 109 -23.22 11.88 2.67
N LEU A 110 -23.42 10.72 3.31
CA LEU A 110 -22.90 9.44 2.82
C LEU A 110 -23.59 9.02 1.53
N TYR A 111 -24.94 9.10 1.46
CA TYR A 111 -25.70 8.76 0.25
C TYR A 111 -25.29 9.65 -0.94
N ARG A 112 -25.25 10.96 -0.74
CA ARG A 112 -24.84 11.90 -1.78
C ARG A 112 -23.43 11.60 -2.29
N HIS A 113 -22.49 11.32 -1.39
CA HIS A 113 -21.13 10.93 -1.77
C HIS A 113 -21.09 9.62 -2.55
N GLY A 114 -21.87 8.61 -2.14
CA GLY A 114 -22.01 7.35 -2.88
C GLY A 114 -22.52 7.56 -4.30
N GLN A 115 -23.55 8.39 -4.48
CA GLN A 115 -24.07 8.73 -5.81
C GLN A 115 -23.04 9.45 -6.67
N GLN A 116 -22.28 10.38 -6.09
CA GLN A 116 -21.20 11.08 -6.77
C GLN A 116 -20.08 10.12 -7.20
N LEU A 117 -19.67 9.19 -6.34
CA LEU A 117 -18.68 8.17 -6.71
C LEU A 117 -19.14 7.31 -7.89
N LEU A 118 -20.42 6.87 -7.90
CA LEU A 118 -20.98 6.09 -9.01
C LEU A 118 -21.03 6.88 -10.32
N SER A 119 -21.26 8.21 -10.24
CA SER A 119 -21.31 9.10 -11.40
C SER A 119 -19.91 9.39 -11.96
N ASP A 120 -18.98 9.78 -11.10
CA ASP A 120 -17.78 10.51 -11.52
C ASP A 120 -16.49 9.70 -11.36
N ALA A 121 -16.46 8.70 -10.45
CA ALA A 121 -15.23 7.96 -10.20
C ALA A 121 -14.86 7.03 -11.37
N ARG A 122 -13.56 6.81 -11.54
CA ARG A 122 -13.05 5.76 -12.41
C ARG A 122 -13.43 4.40 -11.86
N LEU A 123 -13.98 3.53 -12.71
CA LEU A 123 -14.34 2.17 -12.37
C LEU A 123 -13.36 1.20 -13.04
N GLU A 124 -12.86 0.27 -12.25
CA GLU A 124 -12.01 -0.82 -12.71
C GLU A 124 -12.65 -2.14 -12.33
N LEU A 125 -12.84 -3.01 -13.30
CA LEU A 125 -13.31 -4.37 -13.10
C LEU A 125 -12.20 -5.35 -13.46
N LEU A 126 -11.92 -6.26 -12.52
CA LEU A 126 -10.96 -7.34 -12.75
C LEU A 126 -11.69 -8.68 -12.65
N TYR A 127 -11.64 -9.44 -13.72
CA TYR A 127 -12.11 -10.81 -13.74
C TYR A 127 -10.91 -11.77 -13.77
N CYS A 128 -10.97 -12.79 -12.95
CA CYS A 128 -10.02 -13.90 -12.96
C CYS A 128 -10.80 -15.22 -12.93
N GLY A 129 -10.84 -15.89 -14.06
CA GLY A 129 -11.59 -17.14 -14.23
C GLY A 129 -11.41 -17.71 -15.62
N SER A 130 -12.22 -18.73 -15.98
CA SER A 130 -12.12 -19.47 -17.24
C SER A 130 -13.17 -19.09 -18.30
N ALA A 131 -14.05 -18.12 -18.00
CA ALA A 131 -15.05 -17.68 -18.98
C ALA A 131 -14.40 -16.91 -20.12
N GLU A 132 -14.98 -17.04 -21.33
CA GLU A 132 -14.54 -16.30 -22.49
C GLU A 132 -14.69 -14.80 -22.27
N PRO A 133 -13.71 -13.96 -22.70
CA PRO A 133 -13.72 -12.52 -22.46
C PRO A 133 -15.01 -11.83 -22.88
N GLN A 134 -15.53 -12.16 -24.07
CA GLN A 134 -16.75 -11.57 -24.57
C GLN A 134 -17.96 -11.84 -23.65
N ARG A 135 -18.07 -13.05 -23.11
CA ARG A 135 -19.14 -13.40 -22.15
C ARG A 135 -19.03 -12.59 -20.86
N VAL A 136 -17.79 -12.34 -20.41
CA VAL A 136 -17.53 -11.49 -19.21
C VAL A 136 -17.97 -10.06 -19.50
N GLU A 137 -17.57 -9.50 -20.64
CA GLU A 137 -17.95 -8.14 -21.07
C GLU A 137 -19.46 -7.99 -21.12
N GLU A 138 -20.17 -8.89 -21.81
CA GLU A 138 -21.64 -8.89 -21.92
C GLU A 138 -22.32 -8.96 -20.54
N ALA A 139 -21.87 -9.85 -19.65
CA ALA A 139 -22.43 -10.00 -18.30
C ALA A 139 -22.25 -8.72 -17.46
N VAL A 140 -21.09 -8.08 -17.56
CA VAL A 140 -20.79 -6.84 -16.85
C VAL A 140 -21.57 -5.67 -17.43
N GLU A 141 -21.62 -5.52 -18.76
CA GLU A 141 -22.39 -4.46 -19.43
C GLU A 141 -23.86 -4.54 -19.05
N GLN A 142 -24.43 -5.75 -19.00
CA GLN A 142 -25.82 -5.96 -18.58
C GLN A 142 -26.00 -5.59 -17.09
N ALA A 143 -25.14 -6.08 -16.20
CA ALA A 143 -25.24 -5.85 -14.76
C ALA A 143 -25.11 -4.36 -14.38
N PHE A 144 -24.33 -3.61 -15.14
CA PHE A 144 -24.09 -2.18 -14.90
C PHE A 144 -24.79 -1.24 -15.89
N ALA A 145 -25.75 -1.75 -16.70
CA ALA A 145 -26.44 -0.94 -17.71
C ALA A 145 -27.17 0.29 -17.13
N ALA A 146 -27.62 0.23 -15.89
CA ALA A 146 -28.28 1.33 -15.19
C ALA A 146 -27.32 2.26 -14.44
N LEU A 147 -26.00 2.08 -14.56
CA LEU A 147 -25.01 2.90 -13.86
C LEU A 147 -25.11 4.36 -14.30
N PRO A 148 -25.38 5.31 -13.38
CA PRO A 148 -25.44 6.72 -13.73
C PRO A 148 -24.02 7.23 -13.99
N ARG A 149 -23.66 7.45 -15.27
CA ARG A 149 -22.34 8.00 -15.64
C ARG A 149 -22.46 9.46 -16.01
N GLY A 150 -21.75 10.29 -15.25
CA GLY A 150 -21.47 11.68 -15.55
C GLY A 150 -20.14 11.86 -16.29
N GLN A 151 -19.53 13.00 -16.09
CA GLN A 151 -18.18 13.24 -16.57
C GLN A 151 -17.19 12.56 -15.61
N MET A 152 -16.49 11.53 -16.11
CA MET A 152 -15.50 10.84 -15.32
C MET A 152 -14.38 11.82 -14.90
N GLU A 153 -14.14 11.87 -13.61
CA GLU A 153 -13.03 12.66 -13.06
C GLU A 153 -11.69 11.97 -13.41
N GLN A 154 -10.80 12.74 -14.02
CA GLN A 154 -9.45 12.22 -14.26
C GLN A 154 -8.69 12.15 -12.94
N LEU A 155 -8.07 11.00 -12.67
CA LEU A 155 -7.21 10.88 -11.51
C LEU A 155 -6.03 11.86 -11.66
N PRO A 156 -5.77 12.71 -10.66
CA PRO A 156 -4.63 13.60 -10.73
C PRO A 156 -3.33 12.77 -10.78
N PRO A 157 -2.32 13.22 -11.53
CA PRO A 157 -1.04 12.54 -11.55
C PRO A 157 -0.44 12.51 -10.15
N MET A 158 0.15 11.37 -9.79
CA MET A 158 0.80 11.22 -8.49
C MET A 158 1.93 12.24 -8.33
N GLN A 159 1.86 13.05 -7.30
CA GLN A 159 2.88 14.05 -7.02
C GLN A 159 4.03 13.46 -6.23
N THR A 160 5.26 13.73 -6.66
CA THR A 160 6.48 13.40 -5.94
C THR A 160 7.15 14.68 -5.46
N PHE A 161 7.66 14.66 -4.24
CA PHE A 161 8.32 15.81 -3.63
C PHE A 161 9.78 15.48 -3.31
N PRO A 162 10.70 16.43 -3.40
CA PRO A 162 12.07 16.24 -2.94
C PRO A 162 12.11 16.09 -1.41
N ALA A 163 13.17 15.50 -0.90
CA ALA A 163 13.44 15.52 0.54
C ALA A 163 13.73 16.96 1.01
N PRO A 164 13.37 17.31 2.26
CA PRO A 164 13.74 18.58 2.84
C PRO A 164 15.26 18.69 3.01
N GLU A 165 15.80 19.90 3.05
CA GLU A 165 17.23 20.15 3.29
C GLU A 165 17.69 19.58 4.64
N THR A 166 16.84 19.73 5.66
CA THR A 166 17.07 19.18 6.99
C THR A 166 15.99 18.15 7.31
N PRO A 167 16.37 16.90 7.61
CA PRO A 167 15.41 15.87 8.00
C PRO A 167 14.63 16.25 9.26
N ARG A 168 13.37 15.83 9.32
CA ARG A 168 12.52 16.03 10.48
C ARG A 168 12.70 14.89 11.48
N PHE A 169 12.69 15.22 12.77
CA PHE A 169 12.75 14.24 13.87
C PHE A 169 11.52 14.42 14.73
N VAL A 170 10.71 13.37 14.85
CA VAL A 170 9.47 13.37 15.64
C VAL A 170 9.55 12.24 16.66
N THR A 171 9.32 12.57 17.93
CA THR A 171 9.22 11.59 19.01
C THR A 171 7.83 11.64 19.63
N GLU A 172 7.19 10.48 19.75
CA GLU A 172 5.91 10.31 20.46
C GLU A 172 6.09 9.35 21.64
N GLU A 173 5.47 9.67 22.76
CA GLU A 173 5.49 8.83 23.96
C GLU A 173 4.17 8.10 24.11
N MET A 174 4.25 6.78 24.26
CA MET A 174 3.11 5.91 24.55
C MET A 174 3.48 4.89 25.62
N ASP A 175 2.48 4.17 26.09
CA ASP A 175 2.72 3.01 26.96
C ASP A 175 3.24 1.84 26.11
N VAL A 176 4.56 1.76 25.99
CA VAL A 176 5.28 0.72 25.25
C VAL A 176 6.59 0.38 25.96
N THR A 177 6.91 -0.90 25.97
CA THR A 177 8.20 -1.40 26.47
C THR A 177 9.29 -1.36 25.41
N GLN A 178 8.92 -1.55 24.15
CA GLN A 178 9.81 -1.58 23.02
C GLN A 178 9.60 -0.36 22.11
N GLY A 179 10.65 0.40 21.84
CA GLY A 179 10.62 1.53 20.92
C GLY A 179 10.35 1.09 19.47
N LYS A 180 9.68 1.94 18.69
CA LYS A 180 9.49 1.78 17.23
C LYS A 180 10.17 2.94 16.53
N LEU A 181 11.24 2.61 15.80
CA LEU A 181 11.96 3.55 14.96
C LEU A 181 11.48 3.36 13.52
N SER A 182 10.82 4.36 12.97
CA SER A 182 10.38 4.41 11.58
C SER A 182 11.08 5.57 10.88
N MET A 183 11.64 5.31 9.68
CA MET A 183 12.37 6.32 8.91
C MET A 183 11.77 6.39 7.50
N GLY A 184 11.56 7.59 7.01
CA GLY A 184 11.04 7.85 5.67
C GLY A 184 12.05 8.57 4.80
N PHE A 185 12.14 8.15 3.54
CA PHE A 185 13.08 8.67 2.56
C PHE A 185 12.35 9.01 1.27
N ARG A 186 12.73 10.11 0.61
CA ARG A 186 12.32 10.45 -0.74
C ARG A 186 13.35 9.92 -1.73
N CYS A 187 12.84 9.39 -2.85
CA CYS A 187 13.67 8.80 -3.91
C CYS A 187 13.50 9.60 -5.19
N GLY A 188 14.60 10.12 -5.74
CA GLY A 188 14.56 10.96 -6.94
C GLY A 188 14.68 10.18 -8.26
N SER A 189 14.98 8.87 -8.21
CA SER A 189 15.18 8.06 -9.42
C SER A 189 13.84 7.68 -10.08
N ASP A 190 13.82 7.71 -11.42
CA ASP A 190 12.77 7.15 -12.26
C ASP A 190 13.02 5.68 -12.62
N ASP A 191 14.20 5.15 -12.34
CA ASP A 191 14.54 3.75 -12.57
C ASP A 191 13.91 2.85 -11.50
N VAL A 192 12.62 2.54 -11.66
CA VAL A 192 11.86 1.73 -10.71
C VAL A 192 12.44 0.33 -10.53
N PRO A 193 12.83 -0.43 -11.60
CA PRO A 193 13.47 -1.73 -11.41
C PRO A 193 14.75 -1.67 -10.59
N ALA A 194 15.61 -0.69 -10.82
CA ALA A 194 16.83 -0.50 -10.04
C ALA A 194 16.53 -0.15 -8.57
N MET A 195 15.53 0.71 -8.32
CA MET A 195 15.07 1.05 -6.97
C MET A 195 14.50 -0.16 -6.22
N VAL A 196 13.78 -1.06 -6.91
CA VAL A 196 13.28 -2.31 -6.32
C VAL A 196 14.44 -3.18 -5.83
N LEU A 197 15.48 -3.37 -6.68
CA LEU A 197 16.66 -4.15 -6.28
C LEU A 197 17.46 -3.45 -5.18
N ALA A 198 17.63 -2.13 -5.24
CA ALA A 198 18.28 -1.35 -4.18
C ALA A 198 17.57 -1.54 -2.83
N ASN A 199 16.22 -1.49 -2.82
CA ASN A 199 15.43 -1.75 -1.60
C ASN A 199 15.60 -3.18 -1.10
N LEU A 200 15.61 -4.18 -1.98
CA LEU A 200 15.77 -5.59 -1.58
C LEU A 200 17.14 -5.87 -0.98
N ILE A 201 18.22 -5.26 -1.52
CA ILE A 201 19.57 -5.32 -0.94
C ILE A 201 19.60 -4.59 0.40
N PHE A 202 18.96 -3.43 0.50
CA PHE A 202 18.98 -2.59 1.69
C PHE A 202 18.24 -3.22 2.87
N GLY A 203 16.95 -3.49 2.75
CA GLY A 203 16.12 -3.96 3.86
C GLY A 203 14.84 -4.70 3.44
N GLY A 204 14.61 -4.92 2.14
CA GLY A 204 13.39 -5.52 1.61
C GLY A 204 13.35 -7.05 1.60
N SER A 205 14.39 -7.72 2.09
CA SER A 205 14.48 -9.18 2.11
C SER A 205 15.09 -9.71 3.40
N SER A 206 14.95 -11.01 3.65
CA SER A 206 15.60 -11.69 4.79
C SER A 206 17.13 -11.82 4.66
N ASN A 207 17.67 -11.55 3.48
CA ASN A 207 19.11 -11.53 3.20
C ASN A 207 19.64 -10.11 3.01
N SER A 208 18.87 -9.11 3.39
CA SER A 208 19.22 -7.71 3.24
C SER A 208 20.24 -7.22 4.27
N LYS A 209 20.87 -6.10 3.97
CA LYS A 209 21.85 -5.46 4.88
C LYS A 209 21.25 -5.10 6.23
N LEU A 210 20.01 -4.60 6.27
CA LEU A 210 19.36 -4.30 7.55
C LEU A 210 19.12 -5.56 8.37
N PHE A 211 18.66 -6.64 7.73
CA PHE A 211 18.44 -7.89 8.44
C PHE A 211 19.75 -8.46 8.97
N LEU A 212 20.74 -8.62 8.11
CA LEU A 212 22.01 -9.31 8.47
C LEU A 212 22.90 -8.49 9.38
N ASN A 213 23.02 -7.18 9.15
CA ASN A 213 23.97 -6.35 9.89
C ASN A 213 23.34 -5.71 11.13
N VAL A 214 22.11 -5.15 11.01
CA VAL A 214 21.50 -4.40 12.14
C VAL A 214 20.86 -5.38 13.12
N ARG A 215 20.11 -6.37 12.62
CA ARG A 215 19.39 -7.33 13.47
C ARG A 215 20.33 -8.47 13.92
N GLU A 216 20.89 -9.24 12.97
CA GLU A 216 21.59 -10.47 13.31
C GLU A 216 22.99 -10.19 13.92
N LYS A 217 23.83 -9.45 13.21
CA LYS A 217 25.22 -9.21 13.61
C LYS A 217 25.37 -8.29 14.81
N LEU A 218 24.66 -7.17 14.83
CA LEU A 218 24.78 -6.15 15.88
C LEU A 218 23.71 -6.27 16.97
N SER A 219 22.68 -7.06 16.75
CA SER A 219 21.53 -7.27 17.67
C SER A 219 20.93 -5.97 18.19
N LEU A 220 20.88 -4.93 17.34
CA LEU A 220 20.38 -3.60 17.69
C LEU A 220 18.83 -3.52 17.67
N CYS A 221 18.19 -4.49 17.05
CA CYS A 221 16.75 -4.48 16.87
C CYS A 221 16.16 -5.90 16.81
N TYR A 222 14.87 -6.01 17.12
CA TYR A 222 14.12 -7.25 16.99
C TYR A 222 13.72 -7.53 15.53
N TYR A 223 13.50 -6.48 14.79
CA TYR A 223 13.27 -6.50 13.34
C TYR A 223 13.80 -5.21 12.73
N ALA A 224 14.25 -5.29 11.49
CA ALA A 224 14.54 -4.16 10.64
C ALA A 224 14.18 -4.53 9.20
N SER A 225 13.36 -3.74 8.57
CA SER A 225 12.93 -3.96 7.18
C SER A 225 12.69 -2.65 6.47
N SER A 226 12.83 -2.65 5.15
CA SER A 226 12.47 -1.52 4.31
C SER A 226 11.41 -1.89 3.28
N SER A 227 10.64 -0.90 2.84
CA SER A 227 9.62 -1.01 1.81
C SER A 227 9.68 0.18 0.87
N TYR A 228 9.58 -0.07 -0.43
CA TYR A 228 9.60 0.95 -1.46
C TYR A 228 8.22 1.09 -2.13
N ALA A 229 7.59 2.24 -1.94
CA ALA A 229 6.35 2.63 -2.59
C ALA A 229 6.66 3.24 -3.97
N ARG A 230 6.61 2.40 -5.02
CA ARG A 230 7.02 2.75 -6.40
C ARG A 230 6.31 3.99 -6.92
N SER A 231 4.99 4.02 -6.81
CA SER A 231 4.16 5.10 -7.34
C SER A 231 4.43 6.45 -6.68
N LYS A 232 4.83 6.46 -5.39
CA LYS A 232 5.09 7.69 -4.64
C LYS A 232 6.59 8.01 -4.52
N LYS A 233 7.45 7.09 -4.94
CA LYS A 233 8.91 7.18 -4.78
C LYS A 233 9.34 7.45 -3.33
N ILE A 234 8.70 6.74 -2.41
CA ILE A 234 9.01 6.78 -0.98
C ILE A 234 9.58 5.42 -0.57
N LEU A 235 10.68 5.46 0.17
CA LEU A 235 11.22 4.30 0.85
C LEU A 235 11.03 4.51 2.35
N THR A 236 10.52 3.50 3.04
CA THR A 236 10.35 3.51 4.50
C THR A 236 11.16 2.40 5.13
N VAL A 237 11.70 2.66 6.30
CA VAL A 237 12.32 1.66 7.19
C VAL A 237 11.49 1.56 8.45
N SER A 238 11.27 0.35 8.93
CA SER A 238 10.59 0.07 10.20
C SER A 238 11.45 -0.86 11.05
N SER A 239 11.68 -0.49 12.31
CA SER A 239 12.52 -1.23 13.24
C SER A 239 11.94 -1.19 14.66
N GLY A 240 12.07 -2.33 15.38
CA GLY A 240 11.72 -2.43 16.79
C GLY A 240 12.99 -2.50 17.64
N ILE A 241 13.23 -1.51 18.49
CA ILE A 241 14.50 -1.31 19.18
C ILE A 241 14.32 -1.12 20.69
N GLU A 242 15.38 -1.33 21.47
CA GLU A 242 15.46 -0.79 22.82
C GLU A 242 15.68 0.73 22.77
N PRO A 243 14.99 1.54 23.58
CA PRO A 243 15.15 3.00 23.53
C PRO A 243 16.59 3.49 23.69
N LYS A 244 17.41 2.81 24.48
CA LYS A 244 18.84 3.13 24.71
C LYS A 244 19.70 2.96 23.44
N ASP A 245 19.25 2.14 22.48
CA ASP A 245 19.98 1.84 21.24
C ASP A 245 19.53 2.74 20.07
N TYR A 246 18.73 3.78 20.33
CA TYR A 246 18.18 4.66 19.30
C TYR A 246 19.25 5.26 18.39
N ASP A 247 20.21 6.02 18.95
CA ASP A 247 21.22 6.71 18.16
C ASP A 247 22.06 5.72 17.36
N ARG A 248 22.50 4.65 18.00
CA ARG A 248 23.29 3.61 17.38
C ARG A 248 22.57 2.90 16.24
N THR A 249 21.28 2.61 16.41
CA THR A 249 20.47 1.97 15.36
C THR A 249 20.21 2.91 14.19
N LEU A 250 19.88 4.17 14.46
CA LEU A 250 19.68 5.21 13.45
C LEU A 250 20.95 5.37 12.60
N GLU A 251 22.12 5.53 13.24
CA GLU A 251 23.40 5.69 12.55
C GLU A 251 23.74 4.46 11.70
N GLU A 252 23.52 3.27 12.24
CA GLU A 252 23.80 2.01 11.54
C GLU A 252 22.89 1.81 10.32
N ILE A 253 21.59 2.11 10.43
CA ILE A 253 20.66 2.05 9.28
C ILE A 253 21.15 3.00 8.17
N LEU A 254 21.53 4.23 8.52
CA LEU A 254 22.07 5.19 7.56
C LEU A 254 23.42 4.73 6.98
N ARG A 255 24.25 4.06 7.75
CA ARG A 255 25.52 3.46 7.28
C ARG A 255 25.25 2.37 6.25
N GLN A 256 24.28 1.48 6.51
CA GLN A 256 23.89 0.44 5.55
C GLN A 256 23.35 1.03 4.25
N LEU A 257 22.57 2.11 4.32
CA LEU A 257 22.09 2.83 3.12
C LEU A 257 23.28 3.39 2.32
N ARG A 258 24.25 4.03 2.99
CA ARG A 258 25.46 4.54 2.32
C ARG A 258 26.23 3.43 1.60
N GLN A 259 26.32 2.25 2.18
CA GLN A 259 26.95 1.09 1.52
C GLN A 259 26.22 0.72 0.22
N VAL A 260 24.87 0.70 0.22
CA VAL A 260 24.10 0.45 -1.01
C VAL A 260 24.34 1.56 -2.04
N GLN A 261 24.36 2.82 -1.62
CA GLN A 261 24.64 3.97 -2.49
C GLN A 261 26.03 3.94 -3.14
N GLN A 262 26.99 3.28 -2.48
CA GLN A 262 28.37 3.14 -2.93
C GLN A 262 28.65 1.82 -3.68
N GLY A 263 27.62 0.98 -3.88
CA GLY A 263 27.78 -0.33 -4.52
C GLY A 263 28.52 -1.36 -3.65
N GLN A 264 28.56 -1.15 -2.35
CA GLN A 264 29.25 -2.03 -1.40
C GLN A 264 28.31 -3.16 -0.96
N TRP A 265 28.16 -4.13 -1.81
CA TRP A 265 27.47 -5.40 -1.54
C TRP A 265 28.25 -6.56 -2.16
N GLU A 266 28.07 -7.74 -1.59
CA GLU A 266 28.63 -8.97 -2.12
C GLU A 266 27.78 -9.49 -3.30
N PRO A 267 28.38 -10.25 -4.25
CA PRO A 267 27.63 -10.80 -5.38
C PRO A 267 26.38 -11.57 -4.99
N TRP A 268 26.40 -12.31 -3.90
CA TRP A 268 25.27 -13.09 -3.42
C TRP A 268 24.11 -12.21 -2.87
N GLU A 269 24.39 -11.00 -2.36
CA GLU A 269 23.35 -10.05 -1.91
C GLU A 269 22.52 -9.56 -3.11
N LEU A 270 23.19 -9.22 -4.20
CA LEU A 270 22.52 -8.81 -5.45
C LEU A 270 21.76 -9.97 -6.09
N GLU A 271 22.37 -11.15 -6.18
CA GLU A 271 21.70 -12.32 -6.76
C GLU A 271 20.49 -12.74 -5.92
N GLY A 272 20.60 -12.72 -4.59
CA GLY A 272 19.51 -12.95 -3.66
C GLY A 272 18.36 -11.95 -3.82
N ALA A 273 18.67 -10.67 -3.98
CA ALA A 273 17.69 -9.62 -4.23
C ALA A 273 16.96 -9.85 -5.58
N ARG A 274 17.72 -10.16 -6.64
CA ARG A 274 17.18 -10.47 -7.97
C ARG A 274 16.27 -11.69 -7.93
N SER A 275 16.72 -12.77 -7.34
CA SER A 275 15.94 -14.00 -7.18
C SER A 275 14.66 -13.76 -6.39
N THR A 276 14.72 -12.99 -5.31
CA THR A 276 13.55 -12.61 -4.52
C THR A 276 12.53 -11.84 -5.35
N ALA A 277 12.98 -10.82 -6.11
CA ALA A 277 12.11 -10.03 -6.98
C ALA A 277 11.43 -10.89 -8.05
N LEU A 278 12.21 -11.72 -8.76
CA LEU A 278 11.69 -12.56 -9.84
C LEU A 278 10.72 -13.63 -9.32
N ASN A 279 11.05 -14.27 -8.18
CA ASN A 279 10.16 -15.27 -7.59
C ASN A 279 8.84 -14.66 -7.10
N SER A 280 8.88 -13.46 -6.52
CA SER A 280 7.67 -12.74 -6.13
C SER A 280 6.76 -12.43 -7.32
N LEU A 281 7.32 -12.12 -8.49
CA LEU A 281 6.55 -11.88 -9.71
C LEU A 281 6.03 -13.17 -10.34
N ARG A 282 6.82 -14.25 -10.34
CA ARG A 282 6.36 -15.57 -10.82
C ARG A 282 5.15 -16.08 -10.05
N SER A 283 5.15 -15.86 -8.73
CA SER A 283 4.04 -16.29 -7.86
C SER A 283 2.79 -15.42 -7.94
N VAL A 284 2.82 -14.30 -8.66
CA VAL A 284 1.61 -13.46 -8.87
C VAL A 284 0.48 -14.26 -9.52
N GLY A 285 0.81 -15.12 -10.50
CA GLY A 285 -0.16 -15.98 -11.19
C GLY A 285 -0.79 -17.07 -10.35
N ASP A 286 -0.20 -17.41 -9.19
CA ASP A 286 -0.68 -18.51 -8.34
C ASP A 286 -1.87 -18.11 -7.45
N SER A 287 -2.21 -16.82 -7.39
CA SER A 287 -3.26 -16.30 -6.52
C SER A 287 -4.08 -15.20 -7.20
N GLN A 288 -5.41 -15.38 -7.23
CA GLN A 288 -6.34 -14.36 -7.73
C GLN A 288 -6.16 -13.02 -7.00
N SER A 289 -5.95 -13.06 -5.68
CA SER A 289 -5.72 -11.83 -4.89
C SER A 289 -4.39 -11.16 -5.24
N ALA A 290 -3.34 -11.93 -5.57
CA ALA A 290 -2.06 -11.38 -5.99
C ALA A 290 -2.17 -10.73 -7.38
N LEU A 291 -2.87 -11.37 -8.33
CA LEU A 291 -3.19 -10.82 -9.65
C LEU A 291 -3.98 -9.52 -9.52
N GLU A 292 -5.08 -9.53 -8.76
CA GLU A 292 -5.89 -8.36 -8.52
C GLU A 292 -5.06 -7.21 -7.94
N ASN A 293 -4.28 -7.47 -6.87
CA ASN A 293 -3.44 -6.47 -6.25
C ASN A 293 -2.36 -5.92 -7.20
N PHE A 294 -1.81 -6.76 -8.07
CA PHE A 294 -0.83 -6.37 -9.08
C PHE A 294 -1.44 -5.41 -10.10
N TYR A 295 -2.54 -5.79 -10.75
CA TYR A 295 -3.18 -4.98 -11.79
C TYR A 295 -3.87 -3.74 -11.25
N MET A 296 -4.56 -3.80 -10.11
CA MET A 296 -5.14 -2.63 -9.44
C MET A 296 -4.09 -1.58 -9.05
N SER A 297 -2.91 -2.02 -8.65
CA SER A 297 -1.83 -1.08 -8.30
C SER A 297 -1.30 -0.34 -9.53
N ARG A 298 -1.41 -0.92 -10.72
CA ARG A 298 -1.02 -0.33 -11.99
C ARG A 298 -2.11 0.55 -12.57
N ALA A 299 -3.34 0.07 -12.56
CA ALA A 299 -4.50 0.84 -12.98
C ALA A 299 -4.59 2.17 -12.24
N ALA A 300 -4.31 2.18 -10.93
CA ALA A 300 -4.32 3.40 -10.12
C ALA A 300 -3.30 4.48 -10.55
N VAL A 301 -2.33 4.14 -11.40
CA VAL A 301 -1.29 5.05 -11.91
C VAL A 301 -1.15 4.99 -13.45
N ASP A 302 -2.20 4.52 -14.13
CA ASP A 302 -2.27 4.38 -15.60
C ASP A 302 -1.12 3.57 -16.22
N GLN A 303 -0.63 2.55 -15.51
CA GLN A 303 0.38 1.61 -16.03
C GLN A 303 -0.28 0.30 -16.46
N GLN A 304 0.23 -0.28 -17.55
CA GLN A 304 -0.25 -1.55 -18.12
C GLN A 304 0.82 -2.65 -18.15
N GLU A 305 1.94 -2.43 -17.44
CA GLU A 305 3.05 -3.38 -17.40
C GLU A 305 2.62 -4.74 -16.84
N THR A 306 2.97 -5.82 -17.52
CA THR A 306 2.71 -7.20 -17.08
C THR A 306 3.79 -7.69 -16.09
N PRO A 307 3.53 -8.79 -15.36
CA PRO A 307 4.57 -9.42 -14.53
C PRO A 307 5.80 -9.82 -15.33
N GLU A 308 5.62 -10.32 -16.57
CA GLU A 308 6.67 -10.77 -17.48
C GLU A 308 7.56 -9.59 -17.93
N GLU A 309 6.96 -8.48 -18.33
CA GLU A 309 7.69 -7.26 -18.70
C GLU A 309 8.51 -6.71 -17.52
N LEU A 310 7.91 -6.72 -16.33
CA LEU A 310 8.63 -6.31 -15.13
C LEU A 310 9.77 -7.28 -14.78
N MET A 311 9.60 -8.60 -14.97
CA MET A 311 10.68 -9.57 -14.79
C MET A 311 11.83 -9.32 -15.76
N GLN A 312 11.53 -9.01 -17.03
CA GLN A 312 12.55 -8.66 -18.03
C GLN A 312 13.31 -7.39 -17.62
N SER A 313 12.57 -6.35 -17.22
CA SER A 313 13.15 -5.08 -16.76
C SER A 313 14.07 -5.28 -15.57
N LEU A 314 13.65 -6.08 -14.57
CA LEU A 314 14.46 -6.40 -13.38
C LEU A 314 15.71 -7.22 -13.73
N SER A 315 15.59 -8.16 -14.67
CA SER A 315 16.73 -9.00 -15.11
C SER A 315 17.82 -8.20 -15.83
N ALA A 316 17.42 -7.12 -16.50
CA ALA A 316 18.33 -6.23 -17.24
C ALA A 316 19.00 -5.15 -16.40
N VAL A 317 18.70 -5.06 -15.08
CA VAL A 317 19.31 -4.05 -14.21
C VAL A 317 20.76 -4.40 -13.91
N THR A 318 21.67 -3.42 -14.13
CA THR A 318 23.08 -3.56 -13.80
C THR A 318 23.40 -2.99 -12.42
N PRO A 319 24.55 -3.38 -11.81
CA PRO A 319 25.00 -2.82 -10.53
C PRO A 319 25.12 -1.29 -10.55
N GLU A 320 25.58 -0.71 -11.65
CA GLU A 320 25.75 0.74 -11.82
C GLU A 320 24.39 1.44 -11.78
N ARG A 321 23.35 0.87 -12.40
CA ARG A 321 21.99 1.39 -12.33
C ARG A 321 21.44 1.35 -10.90
N ILE A 322 21.71 0.29 -10.14
CA ILE A 322 21.31 0.18 -8.74
C ILE A 322 21.98 1.27 -7.91
N CYS A 323 23.29 1.48 -8.07
CA CYS A 323 24.03 2.55 -7.39
C CYS A 323 23.45 3.93 -7.71
N ALA A 324 23.27 4.22 -9.01
CA ALA A 324 22.73 5.51 -9.46
C ALA A 324 21.32 5.77 -8.87
N ALA A 325 20.46 4.76 -8.88
CA ALA A 325 19.14 4.84 -8.29
C ALA A 325 19.19 5.05 -6.77
N ALA A 326 20.02 4.27 -6.05
CA ALA A 326 20.19 4.38 -4.60
C ALA A 326 20.78 5.73 -4.17
N GLN A 327 21.66 6.34 -4.97
CA GLN A 327 22.20 7.67 -4.73
C GLN A 327 21.14 8.77 -4.72
N SER A 328 19.95 8.51 -5.24
CA SER A 328 18.82 9.45 -5.19
C SER A 328 18.05 9.41 -3.87
N ILE A 329 18.28 8.42 -3.02
CA ILE A 329 17.58 8.24 -1.74
C ILE A 329 18.06 9.28 -0.73
N ARG A 330 17.15 10.07 -0.18
CA ARG A 330 17.41 11.11 0.83
C ARG A 330 16.50 10.94 2.02
N LEU A 331 17.05 11.04 3.22
CA LEU A 331 16.27 11.02 4.47
C LEU A 331 15.34 12.24 4.51
N ASP A 332 14.07 12.00 4.82
CA ASP A 332 13.07 13.04 5.00
C ASP A 332 12.65 13.16 6.47
N THR A 333 12.16 12.07 7.05
CA THR A 333 11.58 12.09 8.40
C THR A 333 12.02 10.86 9.20
N VAL A 334 12.36 11.07 10.45
CA VAL A 334 12.57 10.04 11.46
C VAL A 334 11.46 10.16 12.50
N TYR A 335 10.71 9.10 12.70
CA TYR A 335 9.68 9.01 13.72
C TYR A 335 10.06 7.95 14.75
N PHE A 336 10.06 8.34 16.03
CA PHE A 336 10.39 7.46 17.13
C PHE A 336 9.26 7.39 18.16
N LEU A 337 8.63 6.22 18.26
CA LEU A 337 7.69 5.92 19.33
C LEU A 337 8.45 5.26 20.47
N ARG A 338 8.41 5.86 21.65
CA ARG A 338 9.09 5.34 22.85
C ARG A 338 8.16 5.21 24.05
N GLY A 339 8.60 4.45 25.05
CA GLY A 339 7.96 4.41 26.36
C GLY A 339 8.09 5.76 27.08
N LYS A 340 7.14 6.07 27.95
CA LYS A 340 7.27 7.19 28.87
C LYS A 340 8.47 6.92 29.80
N GLU A 341 9.36 7.88 29.95
CA GLU A 341 10.38 7.79 30.98
C GLU A 341 9.68 7.71 32.32
N ALA A 342 10.02 6.70 33.11
CA ALA A 342 9.55 6.66 34.49
C ALA A 342 10.03 7.95 35.17
N ALA A 343 9.10 8.75 35.71
CA ALA A 343 9.46 9.89 36.51
C ALA A 343 10.35 9.38 37.68
N GLN A 344 11.61 9.79 37.66
CA GLN A 344 12.57 9.49 38.73
C GLN A 344 12.18 10.22 39.99
#